data_dbd9cdaae8553f79d0079b8e4327c40f
#
_entry.id   dbd9cdaae8553f79d0079b8e4327c40f
#
_cell.length_a   1.000
_cell.length_b   1.000
_cell.length_c   1.000
_cell.angle_alpha   90.00
_cell.angle_beta   90.00
_cell.angle_gamma   90.00
#
_symmetry.space_group_name_H-M   'P 1'
#
loop_
_entity.id
_entity.type
_entity.pdbx_description
1 polymer ?
#
loop_
_entity_poly.entity_id
_entity_poly.type
_entity_poly.pdbx_seq_one_letter_code
_entity_poly.pdbx_strand_id
1 'polypeptide(L)'
;MKITTKQFGEIEVDEKLIINFKEGILGFENLKKYVLLTEENGIFFWLTSLETPEIVFPLFPLRVLDKDYPQEKNAEAFGIVKLDKEPSKININLKAPVYINQEEKIGFQKVIDNEKFIINYTLFVEN
;
A
#
# COMPACT_ATOMS: atom_id res chain seq x y z
N MET A 1 -1.38 -2.86 21.48
CA MET A 1 -2.42 -3.59 20.75
C MET A 1 -1.80 -4.75 19.99
N LYS A 2 -2.32 -5.94 20.18
CA LYS A 2 -1.80 -7.15 19.49
C LYS A 2 -2.67 -7.51 18.31
N ILE A 3 -2.05 -7.85 17.19
CA ILE A 3 -2.73 -8.40 16.04
C ILE A 3 -1.99 -9.64 15.52
N THR A 4 -2.70 -10.51 14.85
CA THR A 4 -2.11 -11.69 14.22
C THR A 4 -2.19 -11.55 12.70
N THR A 5 -1.04 -11.63 12.05
CA THR A 5 -0.94 -11.45 10.59
C THR A 5 -0.38 -12.71 9.96
N LYS A 6 -0.68 -12.93 8.67
CA LYS A 6 -0.12 -14.05 7.91
C LYS A 6 1.38 -13.89 7.69
N GLN A 7 1.81 -12.66 7.40
CA GLN A 7 3.20 -12.38 7.03
C GLN A 7 4.12 -12.32 8.25
N PHE A 8 3.63 -11.82 9.37
CA PHE A 8 4.46 -11.50 10.54
C PHE A 8 4.07 -12.25 11.81
N GLY A 9 3.02 -13.09 11.76
CA GLY A 9 2.50 -13.75 12.93
C GLY A 9 1.87 -12.77 13.90
N GLU A 10 1.97 -13.06 15.21
CA GLU A 10 1.47 -12.17 16.25
C GLU A 10 2.46 -11.03 16.46
N ILE A 11 1.98 -9.79 16.36
CA ILE A 11 2.80 -8.62 16.55
C ILE A 11 2.13 -7.63 17.49
N GLU A 12 2.94 -6.84 18.18
CA GLU A 12 2.48 -5.73 19.00
C GLU A 12 2.52 -4.47 18.16
N VAL A 13 1.42 -3.74 18.10
CA VAL A 13 1.31 -2.50 17.35
C VAL A 13 1.24 -1.33 18.31
N ASP A 14 2.16 -0.37 18.13
CA ASP A 14 2.14 0.89 18.86
C ASP A 14 1.03 1.78 18.26
N GLU A 15 0.13 2.26 19.11
CA GLU A 15 -0.97 3.13 18.67
C GLU A 15 -0.50 4.36 17.92
N LYS A 16 0.72 4.81 18.18
CA LYS A 16 1.32 5.98 17.51
C LYS A 16 1.60 5.71 16.03
N LEU A 17 1.63 4.45 15.61
CA LEU A 17 1.91 4.06 14.23
C LEU A 17 0.66 3.85 13.40
N ILE A 18 -0.51 3.95 14.00
CA ILE A 18 -1.79 3.75 13.30
C ILE A 18 -2.01 4.86 12.28
N ILE A 19 -2.27 4.44 11.04
CA ILE A 19 -2.58 5.34 9.93
C ILE A 19 -4.09 5.34 9.72
N ASN A 20 -4.69 6.52 9.68
CA ASN A 20 -6.12 6.68 9.52
C ASN A 20 -6.49 6.99 8.08
N PHE A 21 -7.34 6.16 7.50
CA PHE A 21 -7.90 6.34 6.16
C PHE A 21 -9.36 6.74 6.31
N LYS A 22 -9.63 8.04 6.32
CA LYS A 22 -10.98 8.56 6.55
C LYS A 22 -12.03 7.99 5.60
N GLU A 23 -11.66 7.83 4.33
CA GLU A 23 -12.56 7.28 3.30
C GLU A 23 -12.31 5.79 3.03
N GLY A 24 -11.35 5.18 3.73
CA GLY A 24 -10.94 3.81 3.46
C GLY A 24 -10.22 3.65 2.13
N ILE A 25 -10.16 2.41 1.67
CA ILE A 25 -9.57 2.05 0.37
C ILE A 25 -10.70 1.46 -0.48
N LEU A 26 -10.71 1.72 -1.78
CA LEU A 26 -11.74 1.25 -2.70
C LEU A 26 -12.00 -0.25 -2.53
N GLY A 27 -13.25 -0.61 -2.26
CA GLY A 27 -13.66 -1.98 -1.97
C GLY A 27 -13.60 -2.33 -0.49
N PHE A 28 -12.98 -1.48 0.34
CA PHE A 28 -12.78 -1.71 1.78
C PHE A 28 -13.04 -0.43 2.56
N GLU A 29 -14.08 0.31 2.17
CA GLU A 29 -14.37 1.63 2.73
C GLU A 29 -14.70 1.61 4.22
N ASN A 30 -15.10 0.45 4.76
CA ASN A 30 -15.38 0.31 6.18
C ASN A 30 -14.14 0.17 7.05
N LEU A 31 -12.99 -0.12 6.46
CA LEU A 31 -11.74 -0.27 7.19
C LEU A 31 -11.02 1.07 7.18
N LYS A 32 -10.79 1.61 8.38
CA LYS A 32 -10.28 2.98 8.54
C LYS A 32 -8.89 3.04 9.19
N LYS A 33 -8.49 1.99 9.87
CA LYS A 33 -7.23 1.97 10.63
C LYS A 33 -6.28 0.91 10.11
N TYR A 34 -5.08 1.35 9.77
CA TYR A 34 -4.05 0.49 9.21
C TYR A 34 -2.72 0.73 9.90
N VAL A 35 -1.83 -0.24 9.76
CA VAL A 35 -0.43 -0.09 10.11
C VAL A 35 0.41 -0.50 8.91
N LEU A 36 1.51 0.20 8.69
CA LEU A 36 2.44 -0.09 7.59
C LEU A 36 3.60 -0.91 8.13
N LEU A 37 3.69 -2.16 7.70
CA LEU A 37 4.71 -3.09 8.15
C LEU A 37 5.74 -3.33 7.05
N THR A 38 6.98 -3.61 7.44
CA THR A 38 8.06 -3.91 6.53
C THR A 38 8.79 -5.16 6.97
N GLU A 39 9.30 -5.92 6.01
CA GLU A 39 10.17 -7.06 6.28
C GLU A 39 11.62 -6.63 6.12
N GLU A 40 12.51 -7.21 6.92
CA GLU A 40 13.94 -7.03 6.72
C GLU A 40 14.30 -7.57 5.34
N ASN A 41 14.97 -6.76 4.53
CA ASN A 41 15.34 -7.09 3.14
C ASN A 41 14.13 -7.32 2.21
N GLY A 42 12.93 -6.97 2.65
CA GLY A 42 11.74 -7.04 1.80
C GLY A 42 11.65 -5.83 0.86
N ILE A 43 10.99 -6.02 -0.27
CA ILE A 43 10.79 -4.95 -1.25
C ILE A 43 9.43 -4.28 -1.13
N PHE A 44 8.49 -4.91 -0.43
CA PHE A 44 7.12 -4.39 -0.27
C PHE A 44 6.89 -3.83 1.11
N PHE A 45 5.98 -2.84 1.15
CA PHE A 45 5.38 -2.39 2.40
C PHE A 45 4.03 -3.09 2.52
N TRP A 46 3.67 -3.50 3.74
CA TRP A 46 2.47 -4.30 3.98
C TRP A 46 1.47 -3.46 4.78
N LEU A 47 0.53 -2.83 4.07
CA LEU A 47 -0.51 -2.02 4.71
C LEU A 47 -1.57 -2.95 5.26
N THR A 48 -1.56 -3.15 6.58
CA THR A 48 -2.36 -4.16 7.26
C THR A 48 -3.49 -3.51 8.03
N SER A 49 -4.73 -3.98 7.81
CA SER A 49 -5.89 -3.51 8.55
C SER A 49 -5.82 -3.95 10.00
N LEU A 50 -6.07 -3.02 10.93
CA LEU A 50 -6.16 -3.36 12.35
C LEU A 50 -7.53 -3.91 12.72
N GLU A 51 -8.56 -3.53 11.98
CA GLU A 51 -9.92 -4.01 12.21
C GLU A 51 -10.11 -5.43 11.67
N THR A 52 -9.46 -5.75 10.56
CA THR A 52 -9.51 -7.07 9.93
C THR A 52 -8.11 -7.44 9.43
N PRO A 53 -7.23 -7.97 10.31
CA PRO A 53 -5.82 -8.21 9.95
C PRO A 53 -5.57 -9.17 8.78
N GLU A 54 -6.59 -9.92 8.35
CA GLU A 54 -6.51 -10.73 7.14
C GLU A 54 -6.46 -9.87 5.88
N ILE A 55 -6.90 -8.62 5.96
CA ILE A 55 -6.86 -7.68 4.83
C ILE A 55 -5.53 -6.95 4.88
N VAL A 56 -4.71 -7.23 3.88
CA VAL A 56 -3.36 -6.67 3.75
C VAL A 56 -3.16 -6.23 2.31
N PHE A 57 -2.65 -5.04 2.11
CA PHE A 57 -2.30 -4.53 0.79
C PHE A 57 -0.78 -4.43 0.65
N PRO A 58 -0.18 -5.26 -0.21
CA PRO A 58 1.23 -5.06 -0.54
C PRO A 58 1.38 -3.78 -1.32
N LEU A 59 2.28 -2.90 -0.90
CA LEU A 59 2.50 -1.61 -1.51
C LEU A 59 3.93 -1.48 -2.01
N PHE A 60 4.11 -0.72 -3.09
CA PHE A 60 5.42 -0.40 -3.62
C PHE A 60 5.48 1.10 -3.95
N PRO A 61 6.58 1.79 -3.61
CA PRO A 61 6.69 3.23 -3.87
C PRO A 61 6.67 3.54 -5.37
N LEU A 62 5.72 4.34 -5.80
CA LEU A 62 5.54 4.63 -7.23
C LEU A 62 6.62 5.52 -7.81
N ARG A 63 7.25 6.36 -6.99
CA ARG A 63 8.35 7.22 -7.46
C ARG A 63 9.63 6.44 -7.76
N VAL A 64 9.72 5.21 -7.31
CA VAL A 64 10.81 4.31 -7.71
C VAL A 64 10.64 3.89 -9.18
N LEU A 65 9.38 3.72 -9.60
CA LEU A 65 9.07 3.34 -10.99
C LEU A 65 9.04 4.53 -11.93
N ASP A 66 8.56 5.67 -11.45
CA ASP A 66 8.40 6.90 -12.21
C ASP A 66 8.66 8.08 -11.27
N LYS A 67 9.82 8.71 -11.41
CA LYS A 67 10.21 9.84 -10.55
C LYS A 67 9.25 11.03 -10.65
N ASP A 68 8.51 11.12 -11.76
CA ASP A 68 7.56 12.19 -12.02
C ASP A 68 6.11 11.80 -11.69
N TYR A 69 5.92 10.68 -10.99
CA TYR A 69 4.58 10.25 -10.59
C TYR A 69 3.87 11.35 -9.80
N PRO A 70 2.55 11.57 -10.03
CA PRO A 70 1.80 12.64 -9.34
C PRO A 70 1.99 12.60 -7.83
N GLN A 71 2.39 13.74 -7.27
CA GLN A 71 2.71 13.87 -5.85
C GLN A 71 1.60 14.59 -5.10
N GLU A 72 1.47 14.24 -3.83
CA GLU A 72 0.64 14.96 -2.87
C GLU A 72 1.53 15.51 -1.77
N LYS A 73 1.16 16.67 -1.24
CA LYS A 73 1.97 17.35 -0.23
C LYS A 73 2.16 16.49 1.01
N ASN A 74 3.41 16.32 1.42
CA ASN A 74 3.80 15.58 2.63
C ASN A 74 3.37 14.11 2.62
N ALA A 75 3.05 13.54 1.47
CA ALA A 75 2.63 12.15 1.36
C ALA A 75 3.44 11.42 0.30
N GLU A 76 3.72 10.16 0.56
CA GLU A 76 4.38 9.29 -0.41
C GLU A 76 3.33 8.48 -1.16
N ALA A 77 3.52 8.36 -2.48
CA ALA A 77 2.62 7.60 -3.34
C ALA A 77 3.03 6.14 -3.40
N PHE A 78 2.07 5.24 -3.15
CA PHE A 78 2.26 3.79 -3.26
C PHE A 78 1.26 3.21 -4.23
N GLY A 79 1.70 2.20 -4.98
CA GLY A 79 0.78 1.38 -5.76
C GLY A 79 0.45 0.10 -5.02
N ILE A 80 -0.80 -0.34 -5.13
CA ILE A 80 -1.21 -1.63 -4.59
C ILE A 80 -0.73 -2.72 -5.55
N VAL A 81 -0.04 -3.72 -5.00
CA VAL A 81 0.57 -4.80 -5.78
C VAL A 81 -0.31 -6.03 -5.74
N LYS A 82 -0.51 -6.64 -6.90
CA LYS A 82 -1.14 -7.95 -7.00
C LYS A 82 -0.03 -8.99 -7.10
N LEU A 83 0.10 -9.79 -6.06
CA LEU A 83 1.12 -10.83 -5.98
C LEU A 83 0.76 -12.05 -6.83
N ASP A 84 1.78 -12.74 -7.29
CA ASP A 84 1.63 -13.99 -8.04
C ASP A 84 2.87 -14.84 -7.81
N LYS A 85 2.73 -16.16 -7.97
CA LYS A 85 3.85 -17.09 -7.85
C LYS A 85 4.89 -16.87 -8.95
N GLU A 86 4.43 -16.45 -10.12
CA GLU A 86 5.32 -16.11 -11.24
C GLU A 86 5.64 -14.61 -11.20
N PRO A 87 6.91 -14.23 -11.04
CA PRO A 87 7.27 -12.81 -10.95
C PRO A 87 6.80 -11.97 -12.13
N SER A 88 6.74 -12.54 -13.33
CA SER A 88 6.28 -11.82 -14.52
C SER A 88 4.79 -11.49 -14.49
N LYS A 89 4.04 -12.12 -13.59
CA LYS A 89 2.60 -11.88 -13.41
C LYS A 89 2.29 -10.95 -12.24
N ILE A 90 3.31 -10.55 -11.49
CA ILE A 90 3.14 -9.57 -10.41
C ILE A 90 2.93 -8.21 -11.05
N ASN A 91 1.82 -7.55 -10.72
CA ASN A 91 1.55 -6.25 -11.28
C ASN A 91 1.17 -5.24 -10.21
N ILE A 92 1.24 -3.97 -10.56
CA ILE A 92 0.99 -2.85 -9.65
C ILE A 92 -0.03 -1.91 -10.28
N ASN A 93 -0.92 -1.39 -9.45
CA ASN A 93 -1.93 -0.44 -9.87
C ASN A 93 -1.34 0.97 -9.87
N LEU A 94 -1.13 1.54 -11.06
CA LEU A 94 -0.63 2.90 -11.21
C LEU A 94 -1.76 3.93 -11.24
N LYS A 95 -3.01 3.50 -11.41
CA LYS A 95 -4.14 4.39 -11.62
C LYS A 95 -4.81 4.83 -10.33
N ALA A 96 -4.78 3.99 -9.30
CA ALA A 96 -5.43 4.28 -8.03
C ALA A 96 -4.42 4.21 -6.87
N PRO A 97 -3.50 5.17 -6.81
CA PRO A 97 -2.44 5.18 -5.79
C PRO A 97 -2.98 5.41 -4.39
N VAL A 98 -2.26 4.86 -3.42
CA VAL A 98 -2.47 5.11 -2.01
C VAL A 98 -1.40 6.11 -1.57
N TYR A 99 -1.83 7.23 -1.01
CA TYR A 99 -0.92 8.25 -0.48
C TYR A 99 -0.88 8.14 1.05
N ILE A 100 0.32 8.13 1.61
CA ILE A 100 0.52 8.02 3.05
C ILE A 100 1.40 9.15 3.54
N ASN A 101 0.86 9.92 4.49
CA ASN A 101 1.60 10.92 5.26
C ASN A 101 1.96 10.27 6.59
N GLN A 102 3.20 9.83 6.73
CA GLN A 102 3.63 9.12 7.93
C GLN A 102 3.82 10.03 9.14
N GLU A 103 4.04 11.31 8.91
CA GLU A 103 4.18 12.27 10.00
C GLU A 103 2.84 12.52 10.69
N GLU A 104 1.79 12.75 9.92
CA GLU A 104 0.44 13.00 10.45
C GLU A 104 -0.40 11.73 10.62
N LYS A 105 0.11 10.59 10.17
CA LYS A 105 -0.58 9.30 10.23
C LYS A 105 -1.93 9.33 9.51
N ILE A 106 -1.91 9.86 8.31
CA ILE A 106 -3.08 9.95 7.44
C ILE A 106 -2.79 9.27 6.12
N GLY A 107 -3.76 8.50 5.63
CA GLY A 107 -3.70 7.90 4.31
C GLY A 107 -4.96 8.16 3.52
N PHE A 108 -4.84 8.16 2.21
CA PHE A 108 -5.99 8.30 1.32
C PHE A 108 -5.65 7.70 -0.05
N GLN A 109 -6.69 7.34 -0.79
CA GLN A 109 -6.54 6.81 -2.14
C GLN A 109 -7.16 7.79 -3.13
N LYS A 110 -6.52 7.94 -4.29
CA LYS A 110 -7.06 8.74 -5.39
C LYS A 110 -7.15 7.88 -6.65
N VAL A 111 -7.96 8.30 -7.60
CA VAL A 111 -7.94 7.76 -8.95
C VAL A 111 -7.34 8.85 -9.83
N ILE A 112 -6.25 8.52 -10.52
CA ILE A 112 -5.57 9.47 -11.40
C ILE A 112 -6.23 9.44 -12.77
N ASP A 113 -6.79 10.56 -13.18
CA ASP A 113 -7.46 10.70 -14.48
C ASP A 113 -6.42 10.99 -15.57
N ASN A 114 -5.65 9.97 -15.92
CA ASN A 114 -4.64 10.03 -16.97
C ASN A 114 -4.43 8.63 -17.52
N GLU A 115 -4.67 8.46 -18.80
CA GLU A 115 -4.57 7.16 -19.48
C GLU A 115 -3.17 6.55 -19.46
N LYS A 116 -2.15 7.35 -19.20
CA LYS A 116 -0.77 6.89 -19.03
C LYS A 116 -0.67 5.86 -17.91
N PHE A 117 -1.49 5.99 -16.87
CA PHE A 117 -1.43 5.13 -15.69
C PHE A 117 -2.46 4.02 -15.77
N ILE A 118 -1.97 2.77 -15.79
CA ILE A 118 -2.81 1.58 -15.93
C ILE A 118 -2.94 0.83 -14.60
N ILE A 119 -3.95 -0.02 -14.51
CA ILE A 119 -4.26 -0.77 -13.29
C ILE A 119 -3.31 -1.95 -13.08
N ASN A 120 -2.78 -2.51 -14.16
CA ASN A 120 -2.04 -3.78 -14.14
C ASN A 120 -0.65 -3.67 -14.78
N TYR A 121 0.11 -2.68 -14.34
CA TYR A 121 1.48 -2.50 -14.82
C TYR A 121 2.38 -3.64 -14.31
N THR A 122 3.10 -4.30 -15.22
CA THR A 122 4.01 -5.39 -14.85
C THR A 122 5.18 -4.83 -14.03
N LEU A 123 5.32 -5.31 -12.79
CA LEU A 123 6.33 -4.78 -11.87
C LEU A 123 7.73 -5.34 -12.15
N PHE A 124 7.80 -6.64 -12.48
CA PHE A 124 9.07 -7.29 -12.79
C PHE A 124 9.09 -7.77 -14.23
N VAL A 125 10.21 -7.51 -14.91
CA VAL A 125 10.42 -7.96 -16.28
C VAL A 125 11.48 -9.04 -16.27
N GLU A 126 11.16 -10.21 -16.86
CA GLU A 126 12.13 -11.28 -17.02
C GLU A 126 13.03 -10.99 -18.23
N ASN A 127 14.32 -11.16 -18.04
CA ASN A 127 15.32 -11.05 -19.12
C ASN A 127 15.69 -12.44 -19.64
#